data_3efba19f021d104ebb32473bc9be5a34
#
_entry.id   3efba19f021d104ebb32473bc9be5a34
#
_cell.length_a   1.000
_cell.length_b   1.000
_cell.length_c   1.000
_cell.angle_alpha   90.00
_cell.angle_beta   90.00
_cell.angle_gamma   90.00
#
_symmetry.space_group_name_H-M   'P 1'
#
loop_
_entity.id
_entity.type
_entity.pdbx_description
1 polymer ?
#
loop_
_entity_poly.entity_id
_entity_poly.type
_entity_poly.pdbx_seq_one_letter_code
_entity_poly.pdbx_strand_id
1 'polypeptide(L)'
;AFVEQYSNNVQMLSQQKGSLLRDKVDSETVQGKNAFFEQIGSVTAQVRSSRHAPTPQLDTPHARRRVSLADYEFADLIDDQDKVRTLIDPTSSYAQAAAFAMGRAMDDVIISAATGTSFTGVSGGTSTALPGSQAITESGTDGLTIAKLREAKRTFDLASVDASIPRYIVVSPRQIDDLLGTTSVTSADFNTVRALVTGEVNTFMGFQFIVSNRLSIASSKRLCFAYAQDGIKLALGKDVMSRIDERADVGYATQIYYCMSIGATRMEEEKVVSIQAHEA
;
A
#
# COMPACT_ATOMS: atom_id res chain seq x y z
N ALA A 1 -21.98 50.82 -2.81
CA ALA A 1 -22.15 49.34 -2.88
C ALA A 1 -20.77 48.76 -3.09
N PHE A 2 -20.34 47.94 -2.15
CA PHE A 2 -19.08 47.20 -2.28
C PHE A 2 -19.36 46.02 -3.20
N VAL A 3 -18.62 45.91 -4.30
CA VAL A 3 -18.70 44.77 -5.22
C VAL A 3 -17.76 43.70 -4.69
N GLU A 4 -18.33 42.58 -4.33
CA GLU A 4 -17.54 41.40 -3.98
C GLU A 4 -16.96 40.77 -5.26
N GLN A 5 -15.65 40.62 -5.31
CA GLN A 5 -14.96 39.99 -6.43
C GLN A 5 -14.76 38.51 -6.10
N TYR A 6 -15.32 37.60 -6.89
CA TYR A 6 -15.13 36.17 -6.78
C TYR A 6 -13.94 35.74 -7.64
N SER A 7 -13.11 34.84 -7.10
CA SER A 7 -12.02 34.22 -7.85
C SER A 7 -12.57 33.17 -8.81
N ASN A 8 -12.11 33.19 -10.06
CA ASN A 8 -12.49 32.18 -11.06
C ASN A 8 -11.82 30.83 -10.88
N ASN A 9 -10.97 30.68 -9.86
CA ASN A 9 -10.25 29.44 -9.60
C ASN A 9 -10.79 28.74 -8.34
N VAL A 10 -11.15 27.47 -8.47
CA VAL A 10 -11.44 26.59 -7.33
C VAL A 10 -10.12 26.06 -6.78
N GLN A 11 -9.75 26.50 -5.58
CA GLN A 11 -8.55 25.99 -4.92
C GLN A 11 -8.86 24.69 -4.19
N MET A 12 -8.16 23.63 -4.55
CA MET A 12 -8.27 22.36 -3.83
C MET A 12 -7.56 22.44 -2.49
N LEU A 13 -8.22 21.99 -1.43
CA LEU A 13 -7.62 21.85 -0.11
C LEU A 13 -6.55 20.76 -0.11
N SER A 14 -5.63 20.84 0.87
CA SER A 14 -4.54 19.88 1.01
C SER A 14 -5.07 18.45 1.13
N GLN A 15 -4.71 17.61 0.19
CA GLN A 15 -5.07 16.18 0.17
C GLN A 15 -4.01 15.36 -0.56
N GLN A 16 -3.95 14.08 -0.27
CA GLN A 16 -3.09 13.16 -1.02
C GLN A 16 -3.54 13.09 -2.47
N LYS A 17 -2.62 13.32 -3.38
CA LYS A 17 -2.84 13.30 -4.83
C LYS A 17 -2.52 11.90 -5.39
N GLY A 18 -3.56 11.12 -5.66
CA GLY A 18 -3.41 9.78 -6.23
C GLY A 18 -2.94 8.72 -5.23
N SER A 19 -2.50 7.58 -5.74
CA SER A 19 -1.94 6.47 -4.95
C SER A 19 -0.44 6.65 -4.76
N LEU A 20 0.06 6.39 -3.56
CA LEU A 20 1.48 6.38 -3.21
C LEU A 20 2.09 4.98 -3.34
N LEU A 21 1.25 3.93 -3.26
CA LEU A 21 1.68 2.55 -3.15
C LEU A 21 1.54 1.74 -4.44
N ARG A 22 0.69 2.18 -5.39
CA ARG A 22 0.41 1.44 -6.64
C ARG A 22 1.67 0.99 -7.38
N ASP A 23 2.63 1.90 -7.58
CA ASP A 23 3.85 1.63 -8.34
C ASP A 23 4.95 0.94 -7.50
N LYS A 24 4.66 0.68 -6.22
CA LYS A 24 5.59 0.08 -5.26
C LYS A 24 5.22 -1.35 -4.87
N VAL A 25 4.16 -1.89 -5.45
CA VAL A 25 3.71 -3.28 -5.32
C VAL A 25 3.65 -3.93 -6.69
N ASP A 26 3.69 -5.25 -6.72
CA ASP A 26 3.46 -5.99 -7.96
C ASP A 26 1.98 -5.93 -8.34
N SER A 27 1.67 -5.57 -9.58
CA SER A 27 0.29 -5.41 -10.05
C SER A 27 0.01 -6.31 -11.26
N GLU A 28 -1.14 -6.96 -11.25
CA GLU A 28 -1.57 -7.85 -12.32
C GLU A 28 -3.03 -7.62 -12.67
N THR A 29 -3.32 -7.61 -13.97
CA THR A 29 -4.70 -7.52 -14.46
C THR A 29 -5.35 -8.89 -14.39
N VAL A 30 -6.51 -8.97 -13.75
CA VAL A 30 -7.23 -10.22 -13.51
C VAL A 30 -8.68 -10.12 -13.98
N GLN A 31 -9.29 -11.27 -14.23
CA GLN A 31 -10.70 -11.37 -14.64
C GLN A 31 -11.49 -12.23 -13.64
N GLY A 32 -12.73 -11.85 -13.40
CA GLY A 32 -13.62 -12.57 -12.49
C GLY A 32 -13.66 -11.99 -11.08
N LYS A 33 -14.51 -12.54 -10.22
CA LYS A 33 -14.71 -12.09 -8.84
C LYS A 33 -13.53 -12.41 -7.94
N ASN A 34 -12.90 -13.57 -8.15
CA ASN A 34 -11.74 -14.04 -7.43
C ASN A 34 -10.64 -14.39 -8.41
N ALA A 35 -9.42 -14.01 -8.08
CA ALA A 35 -8.22 -14.43 -8.80
C ALA A 35 -7.34 -15.29 -7.89
N PHE A 36 -6.60 -16.20 -8.50
CA PHE A 36 -5.69 -17.09 -7.80
C PHE A 36 -4.29 -16.90 -8.36
N PHE A 37 -3.33 -16.67 -7.47
CA PHE A 37 -1.92 -16.56 -7.80
C PHE A 37 -1.20 -17.81 -7.32
N GLU A 38 -0.53 -18.49 -8.23
CA GLU A 38 0.24 -19.68 -7.94
C GLU A 38 1.59 -19.32 -7.32
N GLN A 39 2.03 -20.15 -6.39
CA GLN A 39 3.31 -20.04 -5.71
C GLN A 39 4.02 -21.39 -5.76
N ILE A 40 5.33 -21.35 -5.91
CA ILE A 40 6.19 -22.53 -5.88
C ILE A 40 7.12 -22.39 -4.68
N GLY A 41 7.11 -23.37 -3.80
CA GLY A 41 8.00 -23.43 -2.65
C GLY A 41 9.42 -23.82 -3.02
N SER A 42 10.36 -23.61 -2.10
CA SER A 42 11.75 -23.97 -2.28
C SER A 42 11.94 -25.49 -2.34
N VAL A 43 12.84 -25.93 -3.19
CA VAL A 43 13.27 -27.33 -3.31
C VAL A 43 14.75 -27.45 -3.02
N THR A 44 15.18 -28.59 -2.47
CA THR A 44 16.58 -28.85 -2.18
C THR A 44 17.16 -29.84 -3.17
N ALA A 45 18.34 -29.53 -3.71
CA ALA A 45 19.09 -30.48 -4.55
C ALA A 45 19.63 -31.64 -3.70
N GLN A 46 19.59 -32.84 -4.24
CA GLN A 46 20.17 -34.02 -3.61
C GLN A 46 21.51 -34.37 -4.21
N VAL A 47 22.44 -34.79 -3.34
CA VAL A 47 23.76 -35.27 -3.77
C VAL A 47 23.62 -36.66 -4.37
N ARG A 48 24.20 -36.87 -5.55
CA ARG A 48 24.23 -38.19 -6.17
C ARG A 48 25.09 -39.15 -5.34
N SER A 49 24.50 -40.27 -4.92
CA SER A 49 25.15 -41.23 -4.01
C SER A 49 26.10 -42.19 -4.72
N SER A 50 25.87 -42.53 -5.98
CA SER A 50 26.70 -43.48 -6.71
C SER A 50 26.65 -43.26 -8.23
N ARG A 51 27.59 -43.91 -8.95
CA ARG A 51 27.58 -43.99 -10.41
C ARG A 51 26.39 -44.87 -10.87
N HIS A 52 25.58 -44.35 -11.79
CA HIS A 52 24.37 -45.03 -12.28
C HIS A 52 23.23 -45.17 -11.28
N ALA A 53 23.23 -44.42 -10.15
CA ALA A 53 22.09 -44.33 -9.27
C ALA A 53 20.87 -43.73 -10.00
N PRO A 54 19.64 -44.21 -9.71
CA PRO A 54 18.43 -43.62 -10.22
C PRO A 54 18.33 -42.15 -9.76
N THR A 55 17.83 -41.28 -10.64
CA THR A 55 17.61 -39.87 -10.30
C THR A 55 16.52 -39.76 -9.27
N PRO A 56 16.78 -39.15 -8.09
CA PRO A 56 15.75 -38.95 -7.10
C PRO A 56 14.69 -37.98 -7.65
N GLN A 57 13.42 -38.36 -7.54
CA GLN A 57 12.31 -37.47 -7.85
C GLN A 57 11.94 -36.68 -6.60
N LEU A 58 11.78 -35.37 -6.75
CA LEU A 58 11.38 -34.46 -5.71
C LEU A 58 10.05 -33.82 -6.09
N ASP A 59 9.09 -33.86 -5.22
CA ASP A 59 7.84 -33.14 -5.39
C ASP A 59 8.04 -31.66 -5.03
N THR A 60 7.78 -30.79 -5.99
CA THR A 60 7.84 -29.35 -5.75
C THR A 60 6.57 -28.89 -5.06
N PRO A 61 6.67 -28.27 -3.86
CA PRO A 61 5.48 -27.79 -3.15
C PRO A 61 4.84 -26.63 -3.91
N HIS A 62 3.54 -26.76 -4.16
CA HIS A 62 2.72 -25.73 -4.77
C HIS A 62 1.78 -25.11 -3.74
N ALA A 63 1.68 -23.82 -3.73
CA ALA A 63 0.73 -23.07 -2.94
C ALA A 63 -0.04 -22.08 -3.84
N ARG A 64 -1.15 -21.57 -3.32
CA ARG A 64 -2.02 -20.68 -4.08
C ARG A 64 -2.58 -19.61 -3.17
N ARG A 65 -2.56 -18.37 -3.62
CA ARG A 65 -3.16 -17.22 -2.94
C ARG A 65 -4.40 -16.76 -3.67
N ARG A 66 -5.48 -16.57 -2.94
CA ARG A 66 -6.72 -16.00 -3.47
C ARG A 66 -6.79 -14.52 -3.14
N VAL A 67 -7.15 -13.73 -4.14
CA VAL A 67 -7.59 -12.35 -3.99
C VAL A 67 -9.03 -12.22 -4.43
N SER A 68 -9.84 -11.51 -3.66
CA SER A 68 -11.21 -11.16 -4.03
C SER A 68 -11.25 -9.71 -4.45
N LEU A 69 -11.86 -9.43 -5.59
CA LEU A 69 -12.05 -8.07 -6.08
C LEU A 69 -13.23 -7.41 -5.36
N ALA A 70 -13.10 -6.13 -5.07
CA ALA A 70 -14.16 -5.26 -4.59
C ALA A 70 -14.33 -4.09 -5.55
N ASP A 71 -15.57 -3.70 -5.76
CA ASP A 71 -15.92 -2.58 -6.63
C ASP A 71 -15.99 -1.30 -5.81
N TYR A 72 -15.30 -0.26 -6.29
CA TYR A 72 -15.28 1.08 -5.70
C TYR A 72 -15.88 2.05 -6.69
N GLU A 73 -16.81 2.86 -6.22
CA GLU A 73 -17.51 3.83 -7.04
C GLU A 73 -17.51 5.20 -6.34
N PHE A 74 -17.43 6.23 -7.15
CA PHE A 74 -17.67 7.60 -6.75
C PHE A 74 -18.57 8.23 -7.78
N ALA A 75 -19.66 8.87 -7.32
CA ALA A 75 -20.56 9.63 -8.19
C ALA A 75 -20.91 10.95 -7.52
N ASP A 76 -20.83 12.01 -8.27
CA ASP A 76 -21.29 13.33 -7.86
C ASP A 76 -22.11 13.99 -8.97
N LEU A 77 -23.07 14.82 -8.59
CA LEU A 77 -23.97 15.51 -9.50
C LEU A 77 -23.78 17.02 -9.36
N ILE A 78 -23.66 17.69 -10.48
CA ILE A 78 -23.54 19.15 -10.55
C ILE A 78 -24.73 19.69 -11.32
N ASP A 79 -25.60 20.43 -10.65
CA ASP A 79 -26.76 21.07 -11.27
C ASP A 79 -26.35 22.25 -12.13
N ASP A 80 -26.98 22.40 -13.28
CA ASP A 80 -26.74 23.54 -14.17
C ASP A 80 -27.08 24.89 -13.52
N GLN A 81 -28.09 24.91 -12.65
CA GLN A 81 -28.46 26.09 -11.89
C GLN A 81 -27.37 26.52 -10.90
N ASP A 82 -26.64 25.57 -10.32
CA ASP A 82 -25.53 25.85 -9.43
C ASP A 82 -24.31 26.34 -10.19
N LYS A 83 -24.04 25.84 -11.40
CA LYS A 83 -23.01 26.39 -12.30
C LYS A 83 -23.23 27.87 -12.60
N VAL A 84 -24.49 28.24 -12.88
CA VAL A 84 -24.86 29.64 -13.13
C VAL A 84 -24.71 30.51 -11.88
N ARG A 85 -25.07 29.97 -10.71
CA ARG A 85 -24.98 30.73 -9.44
C ARG A 85 -23.55 30.92 -8.94
N THR A 86 -22.69 29.93 -9.17
CA THR A 86 -21.28 29.97 -8.73
C THR A 86 -20.39 30.75 -9.67
N LEU A 87 -20.84 31.09 -10.88
CA LEU A 87 -20.05 31.71 -11.95
C LEU A 87 -18.78 30.95 -12.36
N ILE A 88 -18.63 29.72 -11.90
CA ILE A 88 -17.48 28.84 -12.11
C ILE A 88 -17.99 27.47 -12.52
N ASP A 89 -17.35 26.83 -13.49
CA ASP A 89 -17.58 25.41 -13.80
C ASP A 89 -16.65 24.53 -12.94
N PRO A 90 -17.16 23.88 -11.86
CA PRO A 90 -16.35 23.08 -10.94
C PRO A 90 -16.05 21.68 -11.49
N THR A 91 -16.58 21.30 -12.65
CA THR A 91 -16.53 19.93 -13.19
C THR A 91 -15.10 19.36 -13.21
N SER A 92 -14.13 20.13 -13.64
CA SER A 92 -12.71 19.73 -13.69
C SER A 92 -12.12 19.51 -12.28
N SER A 93 -12.45 20.37 -11.31
CA SER A 93 -11.95 20.24 -9.93
C SER A 93 -12.61 19.05 -9.20
N TYR A 94 -13.89 18.80 -9.42
CA TYR A 94 -14.58 17.61 -8.89
C TYR A 94 -14.05 16.32 -9.49
N ALA A 95 -13.77 16.30 -10.80
CA ALA A 95 -13.16 15.15 -11.47
C ALA A 95 -11.76 14.83 -10.90
N GLN A 96 -10.94 15.86 -10.64
CA GLN A 96 -9.64 15.68 -9.99
C GLN A 96 -9.76 15.16 -8.55
N ALA A 97 -10.69 15.70 -7.76
CA ALA A 97 -10.94 15.26 -6.40
C ALA A 97 -11.37 13.79 -6.35
N ALA A 98 -12.24 13.38 -7.28
CA ALA A 98 -12.67 12.00 -7.43
C ALA A 98 -11.51 11.07 -7.80
N ALA A 99 -10.66 11.44 -8.76
CA ALA A 99 -9.49 10.66 -9.13
C ALA A 99 -8.52 10.48 -7.94
N PHE A 100 -8.33 11.53 -7.13
CA PHE A 100 -7.51 11.42 -5.92
C PHE A 100 -8.16 10.54 -4.85
N ALA A 101 -9.48 10.56 -4.72
CA ALA A 101 -10.20 9.67 -3.82
C ALA A 101 -10.02 8.20 -4.21
N MET A 102 -10.09 7.88 -5.51
CA MET A 102 -9.83 6.53 -6.01
C MET A 102 -8.39 6.07 -5.71
N GLY A 103 -7.41 6.95 -5.90
CA GLY A 103 -6.01 6.65 -5.54
C GLY A 103 -5.84 6.36 -4.04
N ARG A 104 -6.49 7.13 -3.18
CA ARG A 104 -6.46 6.88 -1.72
C ARG A 104 -7.13 5.56 -1.33
N ALA A 105 -8.25 5.22 -1.96
CA ALA A 105 -8.92 3.94 -1.72
C ALA A 105 -8.03 2.75 -2.14
N MET A 106 -7.25 2.91 -3.22
CA MET A 106 -6.28 1.90 -3.64
C MET A 106 -5.18 1.69 -2.59
N ASP A 107 -4.66 2.77 -2.00
CA ASP A 107 -3.69 2.68 -0.92
C ASP A 107 -4.27 1.96 0.31
N ASP A 108 -5.52 2.22 0.68
CA ASP A 108 -6.18 1.54 1.80
C ASP A 108 -6.29 0.03 1.58
N VAL A 109 -6.59 -0.39 0.35
CA VAL A 109 -6.66 -1.81 -0.01
C VAL A 109 -5.28 -2.47 0.13
N ILE A 110 -4.22 -1.82 -0.33
CA ILE A 110 -2.85 -2.32 -0.22
C ILE A 110 -2.41 -2.40 1.25
N ILE A 111 -2.66 -1.34 2.04
CA ILE A 111 -2.33 -1.30 3.48
C ILE A 111 -3.06 -2.41 4.24
N SER A 112 -4.35 -2.61 3.95
CA SER A 112 -5.14 -3.66 4.57
C SER A 112 -4.63 -5.05 4.21
N ALA A 113 -4.20 -5.27 2.98
CA ALA A 113 -3.64 -6.54 2.51
C ALA A 113 -2.27 -6.86 3.13
N ALA A 114 -1.45 -5.83 3.40
CA ALA A 114 -0.11 -6.00 3.95
C ALA A 114 -0.12 -6.70 5.32
N THR A 115 -0.96 -6.22 6.22
CA THR A 115 -1.00 -6.68 7.62
C THR A 115 -2.22 -7.53 7.96
N GLY A 116 -3.19 -7.59 7.06
CA GLY A 116 -4.44 -8.34 7.20
C GLY A 116 -4.28 -9.84 6.98
N THR A 117 -5.42 -10.52 6.92
CA THR A 117 -5.49 -11.96 6.65
C THR A 117 -5.45 -12.23 5.15
N SER A 118 -4.56 -13.09 4.72
CA SER A 118 -4.50 -13.64 3.36
C SER A 118 -5.26 -14.96 3.28
N PHE A 119 -5.68 -15.36 2.09
CA PHE A 119 -6.38 -16.62 1.86
C PHE A 119 -5.56 -17.55 0.99
N THR A 120 -5.40 -18.79 1.42
CA THR A 120 -4.61 -19.82 0.75
C THR A 120 -5.41 -21.11 0.56
N GLY A 121 -4.79 -22.10 -0.10
CA GLY A 121 -5.40 -23.39 -0.40
C GLY A 121 -6.01 -23.46 -1.80
N VAL A 122 -6.32 -24.67 -2.25
CA VAL A 122 -6.82 -24.94 -3.63
C VAL A 122 -8.06 -24.12 -3.93
N SER A 123 -8.98 -23.99 -3.01
CA SER A 123 -10.20 -23.18 -3.14
C SER A 123 -10.06 -21.77 -2.51
N GLY A 124 -8.90 -21.45 -1.94
CA GLY A 124 -8.69 -20.19 -1.23
C GLY A 124 -9.54 -20.03 0.02
N GLY A 125 -9.88 -21.13 0.69
CA GLY A 125 -10.73 -21.13 1.89
C GLY A 125 -9.95 -21.04 3.21
N THR A 126 -8.64 -21.29 3.21
CA THR A 126 -7.80 -21.25 4.41
C THR A 126 -7.30 -19.84 4.66
N SER A 127 -7.64 -19.30 5.82
CA SER A 127 -7.16 -17.98 6.26
C SER A 127 -5.75 -18.07 6.85
N THR A 128 -4.87 -17.17 6.44
CA THR A 128 -3.49 -17.06 6.94
C THR A 128 -3.24 -15.65 7.43
N ALA A 129 -3.11 -15.50 8.75
CA ALA A 129 -2.73 -14.22 9.35
C ALA A 129 -1.21 -14.00 9.22
N LEU A 130 -0.77 -12.74 9.39
CA LEU A 130 0.66 -12.47 9.49
C LEU A 130 1.22 -13.12 10.76
N PRO A 131 2.26 -13.98 10.67
CA PRO A 131 2.84 -14.65 11.83
C PRO A 131 3.44 -13.66 12.83
N GLY A 132 3.43 -14.00 14.11
CA GLY A 132 4.06 -13.18 15.15
C GLY A 132 5.57 -12.99 14.95
N SER A 133 6.23 -13.91 14.27
CA SER A 133 7.66 -13.79 13.88
C SER A 133 7.92 -12.65 12.87
N GLN A 134 6.88 -12.22 12.15
CA GLN A 134 6.89 -11.10 11.19
C GLN A 134 6.31 -9.81 11.81
N ALA A 135 6.12 -9.79 13.12
CA ALA A 135 5.55 -8.65 13.83
C ALA A 135 6.54 -8.13 14.88
N ILE A 136 7.05 -6.93 14.67
CA ILE A 136 7.83 -6.20 15.66
C ILE A 136 6.85 -5.46 16.55
N THR A 137 6.65 -6.00 17.75
CA THR A 137 5.68 -5.47 18.71
C THR A 137 6.29 -4.40 19.59
N GLU A 138 5.48 -3.41 19.92
CA GLU A 138 5.85 -2.35 20.85
C GLU A 138 5.55 -2.78 22.29
N SER A 139 6.55 -2.78 23.16
CA SER A 139 6.40 -3.07 24.59
C SER A 139 6.40 -1.83 25.49
N GLY A 140 6.63 -0.66 24.92
CA GLY A 140 6.73 0.61 25.66
C GLY A 140 5.99 1.76 24.97
N THR A 141 6.56 2.94 25.07
CA THR A 141 6.08 4.18 24.47
C THR A 141 6.99 4.69 23.36
N ASP A 142 7.86 3.83 22.83
CA ASP A 142 8.82 4.22 21.82
C ASP A 142 8.17 4.26 20.44
N GLY A 143 8.38 5.34 19.71
CA GLY A 143 8.01 5.47 18.32
C GLY A 143 8.85 4.55 17.41
N LEU A 144 9.07 4.95 16.17
CA LEU A 144 9.94 4.22 15.26
C LEU A 144 11.41 4.50 15.63
N THR A 145 12.16 3.43 15.93
CA THR A 145 13.58 3.50 16.28
C THR A 145 14.44 2.78 15.27
N ILE A 146 15.74 3.12 15.23
CA ILE A 146 16.72 2.41 14.39
C ILE A 146 16.81 0.93 14.77
N ALA A 147 16.61 0.58 16.05
CA ALA A 147 16.59 -0.81 16.51
C ALA A 147 15.49 -1.61 15.84
N LYS A 148 14.26 -1.06 15.73
CA LYS A 148 13.14 -1.69 15.02
C LYS A 148 13.42 -1.87 13.54
N LEU A 149 14.05 -0.89 12.89
CA LEU A 149 14.45 -1.00 11.47
C LEU A 149 15.51 -2.08 11.25
N ARG A 150 16.51 -2.17 12.16
CA ARG A 150 17.52 -3.24 12.12
C ARG A 150 16.88 -4.61 12.31
N GLU A 151 15.92 -4.72 13.20
CA GLU A 151 15.19 -5.96 13.42
C GLU A 151 14.36 -6.34 12.19
N ALA A 152 13.65 -5.39 11.57
CA ALA A 152 12.93 -5.62 10.33
C ALA A 152 13.88 -6.12 9.22
N LYS A 153 15.02 -5.46 9.04
CA LYS A 153 16.02 -5.90 8.07
C LYS A 153 16.53 -7.32 8.37
N ARG A 154 16.85 -7.60 9.63
CA ARG A 154 17.27 -8.94 10.05
C ARG A 154 16.22 -10.00 9.74
N THR A 155 14.93 -9.71 9.93
CA THR A 155 13.84 -10.63 9.63
C THR A 155 13.78 -10.98 8.15
N PHE A 156 13.93 -10.01 7.25
CA PHE A 156 14.03 -10.27 5.81
C PHE A 156 15.25 -11.10 5.43
N ASP A 157 16.39 -10.78 6.03
CA ASP A 157 17.66 -11.47 5.71
C ASP A 157 17.66 -12.91 6.24
N LEU A 158 17.04 -13.17 7.41
CA LEU A 158 16.84 -14.53 7.94
C LEU A 158 15.89 -15.38 7.07
N ALA A 159 14.92 -14.77 6.47
CA ALA A 159 14.00 -15.40 5.53
C ALA A 159 14.61 -15.56 4.12
N SER A 160 15.86 -15.16 3.92
CA SER A 160 16.56 -15.21 2.62
C SER A 160 15.81 -14.46 1.51
N VAL A 161 15.12 -13.38 1.85
CA VAL A 161 14.49 -12.51 0.85
C VAL A 161 15.59 -11.84 0.03
N ASP A 162 15.50 -11.95 -1.30
CA ASP A 162 16.53 -11.43 -2.20
C ASP A 162 16.75 -9.93 -1.99
N ALA A 163 18.00 -9.55 -1.79
CA ALA A 163 18.39 -8.16 -1.57
C ALA A 163 18.29 -7.29 -2.83
N SER A 164 18.20 -7.90 -4.02
CA SER A 164 18.02 -7.19 -5.28
C SER A 164 16.60 -6.64 -5.46
N ILE A 165 15.61 -7.21 -4.75
CA ILE A 165 14.23 -6.77 -4.78
C ILE A 165 14.09 -5.48 -3.96
N PRO A 166 13.49 -4.42 -4.53
CA PRO A 166 13.26 -3.19 -3.79
C PRO A 166 12.44 -3.44 -2.52
N ARG A 167 12.91 -2.90 -1.40
CA ARG A 167 12.23 -3.00 -0.11
C ARG A 167 11.68 -1.63 0.26
N TYR A 168 10.43 -1.59 0.63
CA TYR A 168 9.71 -0.37 1.00
C TYR A 168 9.30 -0.44 2.46
N ILE A 169 9.18 0.72 3.08
CA ILE A 169 8.58 0.87 4.41
C ILE A 169 7.56 2.00 4.39
N VAL A 170 6.38 1.72 4.89
CA VAL A 170 5.30 2.72 5.00
C VAL A 170 5.22 3.18 6.44
N VAL A 171 5.37 4.49 6.63
CA VAL A 171 5.43 5.13 7.96
C VAL A 171 4.58 6.39 7.98
N SER A 172 4.21 6.86 9.18
CA SER A 172 3.58 8.16 9.34
C SER A 172 4.65 9.27 9.48
N PRO A 173 4.30 10.54 9.25
CA PRO A 173 5.22 11.67 9.47
C PRO A 173 5.78 11.71 10.89
N ARG A 174 4.98 11.34 11.90
CA ARG A 174 5.41 11.28 13.29
C ARG A 174 6.56 10.31 13.51
N GLN A 175 6.52 9.16 12.83
CA GLN A 175 7.56 8.14 12.97
C GLN A 175 8.90 8.57 12.38
N ILE A 176 8.88 9.46 11.40
CA ILE A 176 10.11 10.06 10.85
C ILE A 176 10.70 11.05 11.86
N ASP A 177 9.84 11.83 12.52
CA ASP A 177 10.26 12.74 13.59
C ASP A 177 10.87 11.96 14.77
N ASP A 178 10.26 10.84 15.16
CA ASP A 178 10.78 9.96 16.21
C ASP A 178 12.18 9.39 15.88
N LEU A 179 12.44 9.07 14.60
CA LEU A 179 13.78 8.65 14.15
C LEU A 179 14.84 9.73 14.35
N LEU A 180 14.48 11.00 14.13
CA LEU A 180 15.38 12.13 14.42
C LEU A 180 15.62 12.33 15.91
N GLY A 181 14.58 12.13 16.73
CA GLY A 181 14.65 12.26 18.18
C GLY A 181 15.48 11.17 18.86
N THR A 182 15.83 10.09 18.16
CA THR A 182 16.57 8.98 18.74
C THR A 182 18.01 9.37 19.04
N THR A 183 18.40 9.40 20.31
CA THR A 183 19.73 9.83 20.80
C THR A 183 20.87 8.84 20.48
N SER A 184 20.54 7.62 20.01
CA SER A 184 21.54 6.58 19.68
C SER A 184 22.07 6.66 18.24
N VAL A 185 21.74 7.73 17.52
CA VAL A 185 22.22 7.93 16.14
C VAL A 185 23.66 8.41 16.16
N THR A 186 24.57 7.66 15.55
CA THR A 186 25.96 8.12 15.34
C THR A 186 25.99 9.29 14.35
N SER A 187 27.07 10.09 14.34
CA SER A 187 27.15 11.27 13.49
C SER A 187 26.93 10.97 12.00
N ALA A 188 27.36 9.80 11.52
CA ALA A 188 27.13 9.37 10.13
C ALA A 188 25.67 8.96 9.89
N ASP A 189 25.07 8.21 10.81
CA ASP A 189 23.68 7.80 10.75
C ASP A 189 22.74 9.00 10.87
N PHE A 190 23.10 9.97 11.73
CA PHE A 190 22.36 11.21 11.90
C PHE A 190 22.26 12.00 10.60
N ASN A 191 23.37 12.13 9.87
CA ASN A 191 23.37 12.82 8.58
C ASN A 191 22.48 12.12 7.55
N THR A 192 22.47 10.78 7.54
CA THR A 192 21.61 10.00 6.64
C THR A 192 20.13 10.13 7.01
N VAL A 193 19.79 10.06 8.30
CA VAL A 193 18.42 10.25 8.80
C VAL A 193 17.97 11.69 8.54
N ARG A 194 18.83 12.67 8.72
CA ARG A 194 18.54 14.07 8.40
C ARG A 194 18.28 14.25 6.92
N ALA A 195 19.08 13.66 6.04
CA ALA A 195 18.89 13.70 4.59
C ALA A 195 17.56 13.02 4.17
N LEU A 196 17.16 11.96 4.88
CA LEU A 196 15.84 11.34 4.69
C LEU A 196 14.69 12.30 5.01
N VAL A 197 14.79 13.01 6.14
CA VAL A 197 13.75 13.97 6.57
C VAL A 197 13.70 15.21 5.68
N THR A 198 14.85 15.70 5.22
CA THR A 198 14.90 16.83 4.26
C THR A 198 14.45 16.43 2.85
N GLY A 199 14.23 15.13 2.61
CA GLY A 199 13.83 14.62 1.29
C GLY A 199 14.97 14.50 0.28
N GLU A 200 16.21 14.69 0.70
CA GLU A 200 17.40 14.53 -0.17
C GLU A 200 17.68 13.05 -0.48
N VAL A 201 17.35 12.14 0.46
CA VAL A 201 17.51 10.69 0.33
C VAL A 201 16.24 10.00 0.72
N ASN A 202 15.74 9.14 -0.15
CA ASN A 202 14.51 8.37 0.11
C ASN A 202 14.80 6.97 0.69
N THR A 203 16.08 6.61 0.87
CA THR A 203 16.50 5.27 1.25
C THR A 203 17.33 5.31 2.51
N PHE A 204 16.97 4.53 3.52
CA PHE A 204 17.74 4.32 4.74
C PHE A 204 17.72 2.84 5.12
N MET A 205 18.89 2.29 5.47
CA MET A 205 19.08 0.87 5.83
C MET A 205 18.54 -0.15 4.80
N GLY A 206 18.51 0.24 3.52
CA GLY A 206 18.01 -0.61 2.43
C GLY A 206 16.49 -0.55 2.22
N PHE A 207 15.76 0.30 2.97
CA PHE A 207 14.34 0.55 2.77
C PHE A 207 14.11 1.90 2.10
N GLN A 208 13.20 1.93 1.13
CA GLN A 208 12.65 3.18 0.62
C GLN A 208 11.45 3.59 1.47
N PHE A 209 11.49 4.81 1.98
CA PHE A 209 10.46 5.32 2.87
C PHE A 209 9.30 5.92 2.07
N ILE A 210 8.08 5.52 2.44
CA ILE A 210 6.83 6.05 1.93
C ILE A 210 6.06 6.62 3.10
N VAL A 211 5.80 7.93 3.05
CA VAL A 211 5.08 8.61 4.12
C VAL A 211 3.60 8.61 3.82
N SER A 212 2.80 8.01 4.71
CA SER A 212 1.35 7.96 4.58
C SER A 212 0.66 8.14 5.93
N ASN A 213 -0.35 9.01 5.96
CA ASN A 213 -1.22 9.20 7.12
C ASN A 213 -2.38 8.19 7.19
N ARG A 214 -2.47 7.27 6.22
CA ARG A 214 -3.58 6.31 6.10
C ARG A 214 -3.36 5.02 6.90
N LEU A 215 -2.23 4.89 7.57
CA LEU A 215 -1.94 3.74 8.44
C LEU A 215 -2.90 3.70 9.62
N SER A 216 -3.37 2.51 9.99
CA SER A 216 -4.25 2.32 11.13
C SER A 216 -3.55 2.60 12.46
N ILE A 217 -4.31 3.14 13.40
CA ILE A 217 -3.89 3.29 14.81
C ILE A 217 -4.77 2.39 15.66
N ALA A 218 -4.16 1.58 16.50
CA ALA A 218 -4.85 0.78 17.51
C ALA A 218 -4.14 0.93 18.86
N SER A 219 -4.88 1.31 19.89
CA SER A 219 -4.34 1.45 21.27
C SER A 219 -3.08 2.33 21.32
N SER A 220 -3.13 3.52 20.72
CA SER A 220 -2.00 4.47 20.63
C SER A 220 -0.75 3.90 19.93
N LYS A 221 -0.94 2.91 19.07
CA LYS A 221 0.13 2.32 18.27
C LYS A 221 -0.23 2.43 16.79
N ARG A 222 0.66 3.05 16.02
CA ARG A 222 0.58 3.10 14.57
C ARG A 222 1.14 1.79 13.99
N LEU A 223 0.39 1.16 13.12
CA LEU A 223 0.82 -0.06 12.45
C LEU A 223 1.56 0.31 11.16
N CYS A 224 2.87 0.49 11.27
CA CYS A 224 3.76 0.62 10.14
C CYS A 224 4.09 -0.76 9.59
N PHE A 225 4.53 -0.84 8.35
CA PHE A 225 4.99 -2.11 7.78
C PHE A 225 6.09 -1.90 6.74
N ALA A 226 7.00 -2.87 6.71
CA ALA A 226 8.01 -2.98 5.67
C ALA A 226 7.67 -4.17 4.77
N TYR A 227 7.96 -4.07 3.48
CA TYR A 227 7.68 -5.14 2.53
C TYR A 227 8.66 -5.13 1.35
N ALA A 228 8.86 -6.29 0.74
CA ALA A 228 9.48 -6.42 -0.55
C ALA A 228 8.44 -6.20 -1.65
N GLN A 229 8.82 -5.62 -2.78
CA GLN A 229 7.89 -5.23 -3.86
C GLN A 229 6.98 -6.38 -4.30
N ASP A 230 7.51 -7.58 -4.40
CA ASP A 230 6.81 -8.80 -4.79
C ASP A 230 6.07 -9.50 -3.64
N GLY A 231 6.19 -8.97 -2.40
CA GLY A 231 5.51 -9.50 -1.22
C GLY A 231 4.02 -9.18 -1.16
N ILE A 232 3.58 -8.15 -1.88
CA ILE A 232 2.18 -7.74 -1.97
C ILE A 232 1.80 -7.65 -3.44
N LYS A 233 0.67 -8.26 -3.80
CA LYS A 233 0.15 -8.22 -5.17
C LYS A 233 -1.19 -7.48 -5.20
N LEU A 234 -1.28 -6.51 -6.10
CA LEU A 234 -2.48 -5.76 -6.41
C LEU A 234 -3.14 -6.37 -7.66
N ALA A 235 -4.34 -6.89 -7.50
CA ALA A 235 -5.14 -7.40 -8.60
C ALA A 235 -6.05 -6.28 -9.13
N LEU A 236 -5.96 -6.03 -10.43
CA LEU A 236 -6.74 -5.02 -11.13
C LEU A 236 -7.77 -5.74 -12.02
N GLY A 237 -9.03 -5.82 -11.58
CA GLY A 237 -10.12 -6.31 -12.42
C GLY A 237 -10.57 -5.24 -13.42
N LYS A 238 -10.63 -4.01 -12.96
CA LYS A 238 -10.92 -2.81 -13.75
C LYS A 238 -10.13 -1.65 -13.15
N ASP A 239 -9.28 -1.05 -13.94
CA ASP A 239 -8.56 0.15 -13.54
C ASP A 239 -9.52 1.35 -13.42
N VAL A 240 -9.07 2.44 -12.86
CA VAL A 240 -9.86 3.66 -12.67
C VAL A 240 -10.43 4.11 -14.02
N MET A 241 -11.74 4.11 -14.14
CA MET A 241 -12.48 4.60 -15.30
C MET A 241 -13.39 5.75 -14.89
N SER A 242 -13.38 6.81 -15.69
CA SER A 242 -14.22 7.98 -15.49
C SER A 242 -15.27 8.10 -16.60
N ARG A 243 -16.44 8.59 -16.24
CA ARG A 243 -17.49 9.03 -17.17
C ARG A 243 -18.06 10.35 -16.68
N ILE A 244 -18.31 11.24 -17.62
CA ILE A 244 -18.96 12.53 -17.35
C ILE A 244 -20.13 12.61 -18.34
N ASP A 245 -21.33 12.44 -17.84
CA ASP A 245 -22.56 12.38 -18.64
C ASP A 245 -23.64 13.27 -18.02
N GLU A 246 -24.53 13.79 -18.85
CA GLU A 246 -25.74 14.48 -18.38
C GLU A 246 -26.86 13.48 -18.10
N ARG A 247 -27.52 13.66 -16.97
CA ARG A 247 -28.60 12.79 -16.52
C ARG A 247 -29.95 13.46 -16.69
N ALA A 248 -30.70 13.02 -17.67
CA ALA A 248 -32.03 13.54 -17.96
C ALA A 248 -33.09 13.24 -16.86
N ASP A 249 -32.87 12.20 -16.05
CA ASP A 249 -33.74 11.80 -14.92
C ASP A 249 -33.56 12.69 -13.68
N VAL A 250 -32.48 13.49 -13.61
CA VAL A 250 -32.16 14.35 -12.47
C VAL A 250 -31.94 15.80 -12.93
N GLY A 251 -32.91 16.33 -13.71
CA GLY A 251 -32.89 17.72 -14.13
C GLY A 251 -31.75 18.10 -15.07
N TYR A 252 -31.22 17.15 -15.86
CA TYR A 252 -30.05 17.32 -16.74
C TYR A 252 -28.76 17.70 -16.01
N ALA A 253 -28.66 17.34 -14.72
CA ALA A 253 -27.43 17.54 -13.97
C ALA A 253 -26.27 16.76 -14.59
N THR A 254 -25.07 17.36 -14.59
CA THR A 254 -23.86 16.69 -15.03
C THR A 254 -23.39 15.73 -13.94
N GLN A 255 -23.35 14.43 -14.25
CA GLN A 255 -22.81 13.41 -13.36
C GLN A 255 -21.36 13.15 -13.66
N ILE A 256 -20.51 13.23 -12.62
CA ILE A 256 -19.14 12.77 -12.63
C ILE A 256 -19.12 11.41 -11.96
N TYR A 257 -18.78 10.37 -12.72
CA TYR A 257 -18.76 8.99 -12.24
C TYR A 257 -17.36 8.40 -12.41
N TYR A 258 -16.85 7.81 -11.33
CA TYR A 258 -15.61 7.04 -11.32
C TYR A 258 -15.87 5.65 -10.77
N CYS A 259 -15.27 4.65 -11.37
CA CYS A 259 -15.32 3.28 -10.85
C CYS A 259 -13.99 2.57 -11.05
N MET A 260 -13.71 1.62 -10.17
CA MET A 260 -12.61 0.67 -10.27
C MET A 260 -12.99 -0.64 -9.58
N SER A 261 -12.39 -1.75 -10.01
CA SER A 261 -12.53 -3.05 -9.37
C SER A 261 -11.14 -3.57 -9.03
N ILE A 262 -10.81 -3.59 -7.75
CA ILE A 262 -9.48 -3.91 -7.27
C ILE A 262 -9.51 -4.84 -6.06
N GLY A 263 -8.41 -5.54 -5.85
CA GLY A 263 -8.15 -6.30 -4.64
C GLY A 263 -6.65 -6.43 -4.43
N ALA A 264 -6.22 -6.65 -3.21
CA ALA A 264 -4.82 -6.91 -2.91
C ALA A 264 -4.69 -8.09 -1.96
N THR A 265 -3.56 -8.78 -2.04
CA THR A 265 -3.23 -9.87 -1.13
C THR A 265 -1.73 -9.88 -0.86
N ARG A 266 -1.37 -10.33 0.35
CA ARG A 266 0.00 -10.66 0.66
C ARG A 266 0.34 -12.00 0.01
N MET A 267 1.43 -12.05 -0.76
CA MET A 267 1.88 -13.26 -1.42
C MET A 267 2.60 -14.18 -0.44
N GLU A 268 3.61 -13.68 0.25
CA GLU A 268 4.39 -14.42 1.24
C GLU A 268 4.43 -13.67 2.56
N GLU A 269 4.29 -14.40 3.67
CA GLU A 269 4.38 -13.82 5.00
C GLU A 269 5.78 -13.27 5.29
N GLU A 270 6.81 -13.96 4.81
CA GLU A 270 8.22 -13.64 5.04
C GLU A 270 8.67 -12.36 4.34
N LYS A 271 7.94 -11.92 3.32
CA LYS A 271 8.20 -10.69 2.56
C LYS A 271 7.49 -9.46 3.11
N VAL A 272 6.81 -9.59 4.25
CA VAL A 272 6.12 -8.47 4.92
C VAL A 272 6.40 -8.52 6.41
N VAL A 273 6.83 -7.39 6.98
CA VAL A 273 7.07 -7.23 8.42
C VAL A 273 6.24 -6.08 8.94
N SER A 274 5.39 -6.34 9.91
CA SER A 274 4.65 -5.28 10.61
C SER A 274 5.48 -4.70 11.75
N ILE A 275 5.42 -3.38 11.92
CA ILE A 275 6.18 -2.65 12.94
C ILE A 275 5.19 -1.79 13.72
N GLN A 276 5.02 -2.09 15.00
CA GLN A 276 4.25 -1.25 15.88
C GLN A 276 5.12 -0.11 16.41
N ALA A 277 4.64 1.11 16.26
CA ALA A 277 5.29 2.30 16.76
C ALA A 277 4.30 3.11 17.57
N HIS A 278 4.67 3.54 18.78
CA HIS A 278 3.81 4.35 19.62
C HIS A 278 3.53 5.69 18.96
N GLU A 279 2.27 6.11 19.01
CA GLU A 279 1.83 7.40 18.54
C GLU A 279 0.66 7.86 19.41
N ALA A 280 0.96 8.77 20.34
CA ALA A 280 -0.01 9.38 21.25
C ALA A 280 -0.52 10.73 20.69
#